data_43a1a5f4b5030ff6164e54cbca23805f
#
_entry.id   43a1a5f4b5030ff6164e54cbca23805f
#
_cell.length_a   1.000
_cell.length_b   1.000
_cell.length_c   1.000
_cell.angle_alpha   90.00
_cell.angle_beta   90.00
_cell.angle_gamma   90.00
#
_symmetry.space_group_name_H-M   'P 1'
#
loop_
_entity.id
_entity.type
_entity.pdbx_description
1 polymer ?
#
loop_
_entity_poly.entity_id
_entity_poly.type
_entity_poly.pdbx_seq_one_letter_code
_entity_poly.pdbx_strand_id
1 'polypeptide(L)'
;MSYSPSLCIATIVASLLPVARSGCTVSNIKCYVDDDQRVLAAKQAQDGAVTQEWCASYCHVNNYKVAGVEAGDQCFCADKLRDDARAASAGDCSETCSADPDEACGGQWRIGVFEVNCSGAPIPRPKSPPYLNNPCQNASSPQFSLPWCNSTLPIDDRVRDMVSRLTLAEKIDALDTTQKSLKSLGLNPYNWWSEGTHGISHVRNDETTPYETNTAFPITTAMSFNRSLWKATGSLIGREARAFMNAGNAWSTYWAPVINLAREPRWGRNIETPGEDPYLTGEYATAFVTGFETSEDDPKYIQARRV
;
A
#
# COMPACT_ATOMS: atom_id res chain seq x y z
N MET A 1 43.64 36.92 51.98
CA MET A 1 42.17 37.02 51.87
C MET A 1 41.75 36.06 50.75
N SER A 2 41.36 34.84 51.15
CA SER A 2 40.95 33.79 50.22
C SER A 2 39.41 33.79 50.11
N TYR A 3 38.89 34.02 48.93
CA TYR A 3 37.46 33.86 48.65
C TYR A 3 37.24 32.48 48.03
N SER A 4 36.44 31.65 48.69
CA SER A 4 35.95 30.37 48.21
C SER A 4 34.54 30.58 47.65
N PRO A 5 34.23 30.17 46.42
CA PRO A 5 32.85 30.21 45.93
C PRO A 5 32.12 28.91 46.26
N SER A 6 31.08 29.00 47.06
CA SER A 6 30.15 27.87 47.29
C SER A 6 29.29 27.67 46.05
N LEU A 7 29.41 26.49 45.47
CA LEU A 7 28.60 26.02 44.35
C LEU A 7 27.25 25.48 44.91
N CYS A 8 26.18 26.24 44.74
CA CYS A 8 24.79 25.71 44.93
C CYS A 8 24.40 24.81 43.79
N ILE A 9 24.42 23.50 44.00
CA ILE A 9 23.83 22.52 43.06
C ILE A 9 22.32 22.50 43.31
N ALA A 10 21.56 23.14 42.42
CA ALA A 10 20.12 23.01 42.39
C ALA A 10 19.78 21.67 41.72
N THR A 11 19.32 20.71 42.50
CA THR A 11 18.82 19.42 42.01
C THR A 11 17.45 19.66 41.36
N ILE A 12 17.40 19.71 40.03
CA ILE A 12 16.14 19.73 39.29
C ILE A 12 15.59 18.30 39.36
N VAL A 13 14.63 18.09 40.21
CA VAL A 13 13.78 16.90 40.19
C VAL A 13 12.82 17.07 39.01
N ALA A 14 13.22 16.53 37.85
CA ALA A 14 12.28 16.37 36.72
C ALA A 14 11.22 15.36 37.14
N SER A 15 10.05 15.83 37.54
CA SER A 15 8.87 15.03 37.69
C SER A 15 8.50 14.47 36.30
N LEU A 16 8.84 13.19 36.08
CA LEU A 16 8.32 12.42 34.96
C LEU A 16 6.80 12.26 35.14
N LEU A 17 6.05 13.23 34.63
CA LEU A 17 4.62 13.01 34.41
C LEU A 17 4.50 11.81 33.46
N PRO A 18 3.66 10.82 33.78
CA PRO A 18 3.42 9.73 32.85
C PRO A 18 2.87 10.36 31.57
N VAL A 19 3.61 10.22 30.46
CA VAL A 19 3.08 10.53 29.13
C VAL A 19 1.86 9.64 28.98
N ALA A 20 0.67 10.23 28.98
CA ALA A 20 -0.56 9.50 28.71
C ALA A 20 -0.37 8.81 27.35
N ARG A 21 -0.30 7.48 27.34
CA ARG A 21 -0.28 6.71 26.10
C ARG A 21 -1.59 7.01 25.40
N SER A 22 -1.51 7.75 24.30
CA SER A 22 -2.61 7.88 23.35
C SER A 22 -2.83 6.50 22.74
N GLY A 23 -4.03 6.02 22.74
CA GLY A 23 -4.33 4.72 22.15
C GLY A 23 -5.83 4.50 22.05
N CYS A 24 -6.21 3.69 21.09
CA CYS A 24 -7.55 3.14 20.97
C CYS A 24 -7.49 1.68 21.35
N THR A 25 -8.47 1.21 22.11
CA THR A 25 -8.61 -0.23 22.36
C THR A 25 -9.65 -0.80 21.42
N VAL A 26 -9.25 -1.82 20.68
CA VAL A 26 -10.14 -2.58 19.79
C VAL A 26 -10.47 -3.92 20.45
N SER A 27 -11.74 -4.23 20.56
CA SER A 27 -12.22 -5.48 21.15
C SER A 27 -13.55 -5.88 20.51
N ASN A 28 -13.89 -7.17 20.63
CA ASN A 28 -15.17 -7.70 20.18
C ASN A 28 -15.52 -7.41 18.72
N ILE A 29 -14.57 -7.59 17.81
CA ILE A 29 -14.79 -7.43 16.39
C ILE A 29 -15.83 -8.42 15.92
N LYS A 30 -16.86 -7.92 15.22
CA LYS A 30 -17.91 -8.71 14.60
C LYS A 30 -17.86 -8.57 13.09
N CYS A 31 -17.94 -9.68 12.39
CA CYS A 31 -17.91 -9.72 10.93
C CYS A 31 -19.33 -9.55 10.35
N TYR A 32 -19.45 -8.69 9.34
CA TYR A 32 -20.72 -8.45 8.61
C TYR A 32 -20.49 -8.55 7.11
N VAL A 33 -21.55 -8.94 6.39
CA VAL A 33 -21.58 -8.82 4.93
C VAL A 33 -21.72 -7.35 4.58
N ASP A 34 -20.77 -6.83 3.78
CA ASP A 34 -20.88 -5.49 3.23
C ASP A 34 -21.40 -5.51 1.80
N ASP A 35 -21.83 -4.37 1.28
CA ASP A 35 -22.35 -4.19 -0.08
C ASP A 35 -22.16 -2.72 -0.54
N ASP A 36 -22.65 -2.37 -1.70
CA ASP A 36 -22.53 -1.03 -2.30
C ASP A 36 -23.19 0.10 -1.46
N GLN A 37 -24.14 -0.23 -0.59
CA GLN A 37 -24.75 0.74 0.33
C GLN A 37 -24.00 0.88 1.65
N ARG A 38 -22.98 0.07 1.88
CA ARG A 38 -22.10 0.03 3.04
C ARG A 38 -22.80 -0.21 4.39
N VAL A 39 -22.26 -1.10 5.18
CA VAL A 39 -22.69 -1.31 6.58
C VAL A 39 -22.37 -0.09 7.45
N LEU A 40 -21.25 0.59 7.16
CA LEU A 40 -20.82 1.85 7.78
C LEU A 40 -20.61 2.90 6.70
N ALA A 41 -21.64 3.71 6.41
CA ALA A 41 -21.69 4.59 5.23
C ALA A 41 -21.30 6.05 5.49
N ALA A 42 -21.00 6.45 6.73
CA ALA A 42 -20.87 7.88 7.05
C ALA A 42 -19.53 8.48 6.60
N LYS A 43 -18.42 7.74 6.73
CA LYS A 43 -17.09 8.17 6.31
C LYS A 43 -16.21 6.97 6.03
N GLN A 44 -15.35 7.10 5.04
CA GLN A 44 -14.36 6.07 4.70
C GLN A 44 -12.97 6.69 4.49
N ALA A 45 -11.94 5.88 4.72
CA ALA A 45 -10.59 6.08 4.23
C ALA A 45 -10.14 4.78 3.56
N GLN A 46 -9.67 4.88 2.32
CA GLN A 46 -8.99 3.78 1.64
C GLN A 46 -7.53 4.10 1.58
N ASP A 47 -6.71 3.21 2.11
CA ASP A 47 -5.37 3.61 2.41
C ASP A 47 -4.45 2.43 2.64
N GLY A 48 -3.40 2.31 1.87
CA GLY A 48 -2.41 1.23 1.92
C GLY A 48 -1.69 1.00 3.27
N ALA A 49 -2.15 1.60 4.37
CA ALA A 49 -1.59 1.38 5.71
C ALA A 49 -2.67 1.49 6.79
N VAL A 50 -3.47 0.44 6.92
CA VAL A 50 -4.54 0.35 7.91
C VAL A 50 -4.17 -0.65 8.99
N THR A 51 -4.39 -0.26 10.27
CA THR A 51 -4.52 -1.14 11.42
C THR A 51 -5.89 -0.90 12.05
N GLN A 52 -6.37 -1.84 12.84
CA GLN A 52 -7.62 -1.68 13.58
C GLN A 52 -7.56 -0.46 14.51
N GLU A 53 -6.46 -0.31 15.23
CA GLU A 53 -6.25 0.80 16.17
C GLU A 53 -6.24 2.15 15.45
N TRP A 54 -5.56 2.25 14.31
CA TRP A 54 -5.57 3.47 13.50
C TRP A 54 -6.98 3.79 12.98
N CYS A 55 -7.73 2.79 12.49
CA CYS A 55 -9.09 2.98 12.02
C CYS A 55 -10.01 3.47 13.16
N ALA A 56 -9.88 2.91 14.36
CA ALA A 56 -10.59 3.42 15.54
C ALA A 56 -10.27 4.90 15.80
N SER A 57 -8.98 5.26 15.78
CA SER A 57 -8.53 6.63 15.98
C SER A 57 -9.03 7.58 14.89
N TYR A 58 -9.00 7.14 13.63
CA TYR A 58 -9.54 7.92 12.50
C TYR A 58 -11.04 8.19 12.66
N CYS A 59 -11.83 7.19 13.06
CA CYS A 59 -13.24 7.37 13.34
C CYS A 59 -13.48 8.28 14.56
N HIS A 60 -12.67 8.15 15.62
CA HIS A 60 -12.75 8.97 16.82
C HIS A 60 -12.55 10.46 16.54
N VAL A 61 -11.49 10.83 15.80
CA VAL A 61 -11.23 12.26 15.49
C VAL A 61 -12.26 12.86 14.54
N ASN A 62 -13.00 12.02 13.84
CA ASN A 62 -14.13 12.43 13.00
C ASN A 62 -15.47 12.33 13.74
N ASN A 63 -15.47 12.10 15.06
CA ASN A 63 -16.61 12.04 15.97
C ASN A 63 -17.60 10.89 15.69
N TYR A 64 -17.15 9.77 15.17
CA TYR A 64 -17.95 8.57 14.98
C TYR A 64 -17.75 7.56 16.12
N LYS A 65 -18.76 6.74 16.39
CA LYS A 65 -18.79 5.79 17.50
C LYS A 65 -18.44 4.35 17.10
N VAL A 66 -18.55 4.05 15.82
CA VAL A 66 -18.32 2.72 15.26
C VAL A 66 -17.31 2.82 14.14
N ALA A 67 -16.34 1.92 14.17
CA ALA A 67 -15.33 1.74 13.15
C ALA A 67 -15.44 0.35 12.51
N GLY A 68 -14.99 0.23 11.29
CA GLY A 68 -14.91 -1.04 10.59
C GLY A 68 -13.75 -1.08 9.62
N VAL A 69 -13.15 -2.25 9.49
CA VAL A 69 -12.04 -2.51 8.57
C VAL A 69 -12.45 -3.55 7.53
N GLU A 70 -12.07 -3.34 6.28
CA GLU A 70 -12.42 -4.19 5.15
C GLU A 70 -11.27 -4.30 4.16
N ALA A 71 -11.20 -5.42 3.45
CA ALA A 71 -10.27 -5.67 2.35
C ALA A 71 -8.79 -5.38 2.69
N GLY A 72 -8.42 -5.49 3.96
CA GLY A 72 -7.05 -5.28 4.43
C GLY A 72 -6.59 -3.82 4.53
N ASP A 73 -7.16 -2.91 3.72
CA ASP A 73 -6.66 -1.53 3.55
C ASP A 73 -7.73 -0.44 3.63
N GLN A 74 -8.96 -0.79 3.99
CA GLN A 74 -10.07 0.15 4.06
C GLN A 74 -10.55 0.34 5.49
N CYS A 75 -10.89 1.59 5.83
CA CYS A 75 -11.46 1.98 7.11
C CYS A 75 -12.77 2.72 6.89
N PHE A 76 -13.80 2.31 7.60
CA PHE A 76 -15.15 2.88 7.55
C PHE A 76 -15.60 3.33 8.92
N CYS A 77 -16.38 4.40 8.96
CA CYS A 77 -16.90 4.98 10.20
C CYS A 77 -18.41 5.25 10.09
N ALA A 78 -19.12 5.10 11.21
CA ALA A 78 -20.49 5.53 11.38
C ALA A 78 -20.84 5.72 12.87
N ASP A 79 -22.00 6.28 13.15
CA ASP A 79 -22.54 6.33 14.52
C ASP A 79 -23.22 5.01 14.94
N LYS A 80 -23.71 4.25 13.98
CA LYS A 80 -24.32 2.92 14.14
C LYS A 80 -24.20 2.12 12.85
N LEU A 81 -24.40 0.81 12.97
CA LEU A 81 -24.55 -0.05 11.80
C LEU A 81 -25.86 0.28 11.07
N ARG A 82 -25.89 0.01 9.77
CA ARG A 82 -27.11 -0.03 8.99
C ARG A 82 -28.10 -1.03 9.60
N ASP A 83 -29.37 -0.68 9.63
CA ASP A 83 -30.40 -1.43 10.39
C ASP A 83 -30.62 -2.85 9.82
N ASP A 84 -30.32 -3.10 8.55
CA ASP A 84 -30.40 -4.41 7.88
C ASP A 84 -29.05 -5.13 7.75
N ALA A 85 -28.03 -4.71 8.51
CA ALA A 85 -26.71 -5.31 8.49
C ALA A 85 -26.78 -6.81 8.84
N ARG A 86 -26.19 -7.65 7.98
CA ARG A 86 -26.20 -9.11 8.12
C ARG A 86 -24.88 -9.60 8.67
N ALA A 87 -24.92 -10.34 9.77
CA ALA A 87 -23.73 -10.96 10.32
C ALA A 87 -23.13 -11.98 9.32
N ALA A 88 -21.83 -12.03 9.26
CA ALA A 88 -21.05 -13.02 8.52
C ALA A 88 -20.26 -13.92 9.47
N SER A 89 -19.67 -14.99 8.97
CA SER A 89 -18.77 -15.83 9.76
C SER A 89 -17.52 -15.05 10.16
N ALA A 90 -17.02 -15.25 11.38
CA ALA A 90 -15.76 -14.60 11.80
C ALA A 90 -14.57 -14.94 10.87
N GLY A 91 -14.56 -16.13 10.29
CA GLY A 91 -13.53 -16.54 9.32
C GLY A 91 -13.57 -15.77 8.00
N ASP A 92 -14.70 -15.14 7.64
CA ASP A 92 -14.82 -14.34 6.42
C ASP A 92 -14.12 -12.98 6.54
N CYS A 93 -13.80 -12.54 7.77
CA CYS A 93 -13.08 -11.30 8.07
C CYS A 93 -11.60 -11.55 8.46
N SER A 94 -10.93 -12.46 7.79
CA SER A 94 -9.58 -12.92 8.14
C SER A 94 -8.46 -12.33 7.26
N GLU A 95 -8.76 -11.41 6.37
CA GLU A 95 -7.76 -10.71 5.58
C GLU A 95 -6.88 -9.85 6.48
N THR A 96 -5.56 -9.89 6.26
CA THR A 96 -4.62 -9.19 7.14
C THR A 96 -4.61 -7.70 6.91
N CYS A 97 -4.43 -6.93 7.96
CA CYS A 97 -4.26 -5.48 7.85
C CYS A 97 -3.02 -5.14 7.03
N SER A 98 -3.13 -4.12 6.20
CA SER A 98 -2.04 -3.68 5.33
C SER A 98 -0.83 -3.12 6.09
N ALA A 99 -1.04 -2.59 7.30
CA ALA A 99 0.05 -2.08 8.15
C ALA A 99 0.44 -3.02 9.30
N ASP A 100 -0.34 -4.07 9.56
CA ASP A 100 -0.01 -5.07 10.58
C ASP A 100 -0.43 -6.47 10.10
N PRO A 101 0.53 -7.33 9.74
CA PRO A 101 0.25 -8.67 9.23
C PRO A 101 -0.29 -9.64 10.29
N ASP A 102 -0.27 -9.28 11.56
CA ASP A 102 -0.80 -10.11 12.65
C ASP A 102 -2.24 -9.72 13.05
N GLU A 103 -2.77 -8.62 12.50
CA GLU A 103 -4.14 -8.17 12.67
C GLU A 103 -5.03 -8.58 11.49
N ALA A 104 -6.33 -8.80 11.77
CA ALA A 104 -7.34 -9.04 10.74
C ALA A 104 -8.10 -7.75 10.40
N CYS A 105 -8.18 -7.42 9.11
CA CYS A 105 -8.85 -6.23 8.58
C CYS A 105 -9.97 -6.57 7.59
N GLY A 106 -10.91 -7.39 8.01
CA GLY A 106 -12.07 -7.75 7.19
C GLY A 106 -11.76 -8.78 6.10
N GLY A 107 -12.39 -8.64 4.97
CA GLY A 107 -12.25 -9.45 3.76
C GLY A 107 -12.97 -8.77 2.60
N GLN A 108 -12.95 -9.36 1.42
CA GLN A 108 -13.68 -8.83 0.25
C GLN A 108 -15.19 -8.81 0.52
N TRP A 109 -15.80 -7.61 0.56
CA TRP A 109 -17.20 -7.40 0.92
C TRP A 109 -17.55 -8.02 2.29
N ARG A 110 -16.58 -7.97 3.21
CA ARG A 110 -16.71 -8.43 4.59
C ARG A 110 -16.05 -7.43 5.52
N ILE A 111 -16.85 -6.74 6.30
CA ILE A 111 -16.38 -5.69 7.19
C ILE A 111 -16.29 -6.20 8.63
N GLY A 112 -15.12 -6.07 9.23
CA GLY A 112 -14.89 -6.32 10.66
C GLY A 112 -15.20 -5.06 11.47
N VAL A 113 -16.32 -5.06 12.19
CA VAL A 113 -16.87 -3.89 12.90
C VAL A 113 -16.58 -3.97 14.40
N PHE A 114 -16.24 -2.82 14.99
CA PHE A 114 -15.95 -2.64 16.42
C PHE A 114 -16.33 -1.24 16.91
N GLU A 115 -16.50 -1.10 18.22
CA GLU A 115 -16.78 0.19 18.86
C GLU A 115 -15.51 1.03 18.97
N VAL A 116 -15.67 2.34 18.79
CA VAL A 116 -14.59 3.33 18.93
C VAL A 116 -14.40 3.64 20.41
N ASN A 117 -13.29 3.18 20.96
CA ASN A 117 -12.93 3.42 22.37
C ASN A 117 -11.49 3.95 22.42
N CYS A 118 -11.36 5.26 22.29
CA CYS A 118 -10.09 5.97 22.21
C CYS A 118 -9.90 6.98 23.33
N SER A 119 -8.66 7.16 23.76
CA SER A 119 -8.26 8.17 24.73
C SER A 119 -6.96 8.84 24.32
N GLY A 120 -6.83 10.15 24.59
CA GLY A 120 -5.61 10.91 24.31
C GLY A 120 -5.54 11.49 22.90
N ALA A 121 -4.31 11.75 22.43
CA ALA A 121 -4.08 12.33 21.11
C ALA A 121 -4.38 11.32 19.98
N PRO A 122 -4.73 11.78 18.77
CA PRO A 122 -4.92 10.92 17.62
C PRO A 122 -3.69 10.06 17.37
N ILE A 123 -3.92 8.80 17.00
CA ILE A 123 -2.85 7.90 16.61
C ILE A 123 -2.37 8.34 15.22
N PRO A 124 -1.07 8.65 15.07
CA PRO A 124 -0.53 8.93 13.76
C PRO A 124 -0.80 7.75 12.82
N ARG A 125 -1.08 8.05 11.56
CA ARG A 125 -1.24 7.02 10.55
C ARG A 125 -0.02 6.12 10.53
N PRO A 126 -0.20 4.79 10.53
CA PRO A 126 0.92 3.87 10.39
C PRO A 126 1.68 4.21 9.10
N LYS A 127 2.98 4.30 9.18
CA LYS A 127 3.78 4.37 7.95
C LYS A 127 3.70 2.99 7.29
N SER A 128 3.18 2.95 6.10
CA SER A 128 3.29 1.77 5.25
C SER A 128 4.73 1.69 4.76
N PRO A 129 5.14 0.60 4.32
CA PRO A 129 4.92 -0.74 4.74
C PRO A 129 6.21 -1.46 5.01
N PRO A 130 6.03 -2.51 5.62
CA PRO A 130 7.07 -3.52 5.80
C PRO A 130 7.60 -4.15 4.52
N TYR A 131 7.08 -3.91 3.30
CA TYR A 131 7.70 -4.46 2.08
C TYR A 131 9.10 -3.91 1.83
N LEU A 132 9.44 -2.75 2.40
CA LEU A 132 10.81 -2.24 2.44
C LEU A 132 11.71 -3.04 3.37
N ASN A 133 11.15 -3.84 4.28
CA ASN A 133 11.89 -4.79 5.10
C ASN A 133 12.14 -6.09 4.32
N ASN A 134 12.85 -5.99 3.21
CA ASN A 134 13.26 -7.17 2.45
C ASN A 134 14.23 -8.00 3.29
N PRO A 135 13.88 -9.24 3.68
CA PRO A 135 14.75 -10.07 4.51
C PRO A 135 16.08 -10.40 3.85
N CYS A 136 16.17 -10.33 2.51
CA CYS A 136 17.43 -10.49 1.79
C CYS A 136 18.37 -9.28 1.88
N GLN A 137 17.93 -8.16 2.45
CA GLN A 137 18.75 -6.97 2.72
C GLN A 137 19.09 -6.82 4.20
N ASN A 138 18.52 -7.65 5.05
CA ASN A 138 18.75 -7.63 6.49
C ASN A 138 19.65 -8.80 6.90
N ALA A 139 20.93 -8.52 7.17
CA ALA A 139 21.89 -9.54 7.59
C ALA A 139 21.52 -10.28 8.88
N SER A 140 20.64 -9.71 9.71
CA SER A 140 20.12 -10.35 10.91
C SER A 140 18.89 -11.24 10.65
N SER A 141 18.34 -11.22 9.43
CA SER A 141 17.22 -12.07 9.06
C SER A 141 17.66 -13.52 8.87
N PRO A 142 16.92 -14.52 9.39
CA PRO A 142 17.18 -15.93 9.12
C PRO A 142 17.17 -16.27 7.60
N GLN A 143 16.44 -15.50 6.80
CA GLN A 143 16.32 -15.70 5.36
C GLN A 143 17.53 -15.18 4.57
N PHE A 144 18.33 -14.28 5.14
CA PHE A 144 19.43 -13.61 4.44
C PHE A 144 20.42 -14.57 3.77
N SER A 145 20.72 -15.69 4.41
CA SER A 145 21.65 -16.72 3.92
C SER A 145 21.01 -17.77 3.00
N LEU A 146 19.70 -17.69 2.76
CA LEU A 146 19.00 -18.68 1.94
C LEU A 146 19.29 -18.49 0.44
N PRO A 147 19.26 -19.58 -0.37
CA PRO A 147 19.53 -19.51 -1.79
C PRO A 147 18.68 -18.48 -2.54
N TRP A 148 17.40 -18.32 -2.21
CA TRP A 148 16.54 -17.36 -2.88
C TRP A 148 16.95 -15.89 -2.64
N CYS A 149 17.67 -15.60 -1.56
CA CYS A 149 18.25 -14.29 -1.31
C CYS A 149 19.59 -14.06 -2.03
N ASN A 150 20.25 -15.11 -2.50
CA ASN A 150 21.56 -15.00 -3.16
C ASN A 150 21.40 -14.55 -4.62
N SER A 151 21.68 -13.27 -4.90
CA SER A 151 21.56 -12.67 -6.23
C SER A 151 22.57 -13.20 -7.26
N THR A 152 23.60 -13.97 -6.84
CA THR A 152 24.57 -14.58 -7.77
C THR A 152 24.07 -15.90 -8.38
N LEU A 153 23.04 -16.50 -7.80
CA LEU A 153 22.41 -17.70 -8.33
C LEU A 153 21.46 -17.37 -9.49
N PRO A 154 21.27 -18.30 -10.43
CA PRO A 154 20.27 -18.19 -11.47
C PRO A 154 18.87 -17.94 -10.88
N ILE A 155 18.05 -17.14 -11.59
CA ILE A 155 16.69 -16.79 -11.15
C ILE A 155 15.85 -18.03 -10.89
N ASP A 156 15.89 -19.02 -11.79
CA ASP A 156 15.11 -20.26 -11.67
C ASP A 156 15.47 -21.06 -10.41
N ASP A 157 16.72 -21.07 -10.02
CA ASP A 157 17.15 -21.76 -8.80
C ASP A 157 16.66 -21.04 -7.55
N ARG A 158 16.71 -19.73 -7.57
CA ARG A 158 16.19 -18.87 -6.49
C ARG A 158 14.67 -19.01 -6.35
N VAL A 159 13.94 -19.01 -7.48
CA VAL A 159 12.48 -19.20 -7.49
C VAL A 159 12.11 -20.59 -6.98
N ARG A 160 12.80 -21.64 -7.42
CA ARG A 160 12.55 -23.01 -6.93
C ARG A 160 12.78 -23.12 -5.42
N ASP A 161 13.86 -22.54 -4.90
CA ASP A 161 14.12 -22.54 -3.47
C ASP A 161 12.99 -21.81 -2.71
N MET A 162 12.62 -20.61 -3.16
CA MET A 162 11.54 -19.82 -2.56
C MET A 162 10.21 -20.59 -2.53
N VAL A 163 9.78 -21.10 -3.68
CA VAL A 163 8.50 -21.82 -3.81
C VAL A 163 8.48 -23.13 -3.01
N SER A 164 9.62 -23.80 -2.87
CA SER A 164 9.72 -25.03 -2.09
C SER A 164 9.47 -24.82 -0.59
N ARG A 165 9.69 -23.62 -0.10
CA ARG A 165 9.52 -23.25 1.31
C ARG A 165 8.09 -22.84 1.68
N LEU A 166 7.29 -22.47 0.69
CA LEU A 166 5.91 -22.05 0.91
C LEU A 166 5.01 -23.25 1.24
N THR A 167 4.14 -23.06 2.20
CA THR A 167 3.01 -23.96 2.46
C THR A 167 2.02 -23.89 1.28
N LEU A 168 1.10 -24.86 1.19
CA LEU A 168 0.05 -24.83 0.17
C LEU A 168 -0.85 -23.59 0.32
N ALA A 169 -1.19 -23.22 1.55
CA ALA A 169 -1.98 -22.01 1.81
C ALA A 169 -1.27 -20.76 1.32
N GLU A 170 0.01 -20.58 1.65
CA GLU A 170 0.80 -19.43 1.18
C GLU A 170 0.94 -19.41 -0.35
N LYS A 171 1.03 -20.58 -1.01
CA LYS A 171 1.04 -20.64 -2.48
C LYS A 171 -0.27 -20.16 -3.08
N ILE A 172 -1.41 -20.49 -2.44
CA ILE A 172 -2.73 -20.05 -2.89
C ILE A 172 -2.85 -18.53 -2.66
N ASP A 173 -2.49 -18.04 -1.47
CA ASP A 173 -2.52 -16.61 -1.13
C ASP A 173 -1.61 -15.76 -2.05
N ALA A 174 -0.48 -16.32 -2.50
CA ALA A 174 0.43 -15.65 -3.45
C ALA A 174 -0.11 -15.51 -4.88
N LEU A 175 -1.24 -16.14 -5.21
CA LEU A 175 -1.89 -16.02 -6.52
C LEU A 175 -2.93 -14.89 -6.56
N ASP A 176 -3.23 -14.29 -5.41
CA ASP A 176 -4.16 -13.16 -5.34
C ASP A 176 -3.46 -11.83 -5.61
N THR A 177 -4.23 -10.84 -6.04
CA THR A 177 -3.79 -9.45 -6.23
C THR A 177 -3.30 -8.87 -4.91
N THR A 178 -3.98 -9.15 -3.81
CA THR A 178 -3.59 -8.76 -2.45
C THR A 178 -2.93 -9.97 -1.77
N GLN A 179 -1.64 -10.13 -2.00
CA GLN A 179 -0.87 -11.19 -1.38
C GLN A 179 -0.79 -10.99 0.12
N LYS A 180 -1.20 -11.99 0.90
CA LYS A 180 -1.01 -12.01 2.34
C LYS A 180 0.47 -12.18 2.72
N SER A 181 0.76 -12.02 4.02
CA SER A 181 2.10 -12.32 4.55
C SER A 181 2.53 -13.76 4.24
N LEU A 182 3.69 -13.93 3.64
CA LEU A 182 4.32 -15.24 3.41
C LEU A 182 5.27 -15.53 4.58
N LYS A 183 4.71 -15.99 5.70
CA LYS A 183 5.42 -16.19 6.97
C LYS A 183 6.63 -17.13 6.83
N SER A 184 6.51 -18.16 6.01
CA SER A 184 7.61 -19.10 5.70
C SER A 184 8.84 -18.42 5.08
N LEU A 185 8.66 -17.28 4.45
CA LEU A 185 9.72 -16.50 3.81
C LEU A 185 10.08 -15.23 4.60
N GLY A 186 9.35 -14.90 5.66
CA GLY A 186 9.49 -13.63 6.36
C GLY A 186 9.12 -12.42 5.49
N LEU A 187 8.23 -12.63 4.49
CA LEU A 187 7.73 -11.58 3.62
C LEU A 187 6.40 -11.05 4.12
N ASN A 188 6.29 -9.75 4.10
CA ASN A 188 5.08 -9.03 4.48
C ASN A 188 4.04 -9.03 3.36
N PRO A 189 2.79 -8.58 3.63
CA PRO A 189 1.77 -8.45 2.60
C PRO A 189 2.25 -7.58 1.45
N TYR A 190 1.74 -7.86 0.25
CA TYR A 190 2.06 -7.09 -0.94
C TYR A 190 0.82 -6.95 -1.82
N ASN A 191 0.53 -5.75 -2.30
CA ASN A 191 -0.51 -5.53 -3.29
C ASN A 191 0.14 -5.41 -4.69
N TRP A 192 -0.26 -6.30 -5.60
CA TRP A 192 0.22 -6.35 -6.98
C TRP A 192 -0.50 -5.36 -7.88
N TRP A 193 -1.46 -4.59 -7.34
CA TRP A 193 -2.28 -3.68 -8.12
C TRP A 193 -2.06 -2.23 -7.70
N SER A 194 -1.34 -1.50 -8.54
CA SER A 194 -1.31 -0.04 -8.58
C SER A 194 -1.52 0.41 -10.01
N GLU A 195 -2.06 1.60 -10.21
CA GLU A 195 -2.35 2.14 -11.53
C GLU A 195 -1.32 3.18 -11.96
N GLY A 196 -1.00 3.21 -13.27
CA GLY A 196 0.02 4.12 -13.83
C GLY A 196 -0.30 4.60 -15.23
N THR A 197 -1.54 4.51 -15.68
CA THR A 197 -1.93 4.78 -17.07
C THR A 197 -1.72 6.22 -17.50
N HIS A 198 -2.02 7.20 -16.61
CA HIS A 198 -1.81 8.63 -16.85
C HIS A 198 -1.40 9.40 -15.59
N GLY A 199 -0.68 8.77 -14.73
CA GLY A 199 -0.26 9.15 -13.39
C GLY A 199 -0.41 7.96 -12.47
N ILE A 200 0.24 7.99 -11.32
CA ILE A 200 0.11 6.89 -10.35
C ILE A 200 -1.21 7.01 -9.58
N SER A 201 -1.82 5.88 -9.24
CA SER A 201 -2.91 5.83 -8.28
C SER A 201 -2.90 4.53 -7.48
N HIS A 202 -3.82 4.36 -6.53
CA HIS A 202 -3.75 3.35 -5.48
C HIS A 202 -2.46 3.51 -4.65
N VAL A 203 -2.12 4.76 -4.38
CA VAL A 203 -0.99 5.18 -3.56
C VAL A 203 -1.50 6.03 -2.41
N ARG A 204 -0.66 6.22 -1.40
CA ARG A 204 -1.00 7.05 -0.25
C ARG A 204 -0.34 8.42 -0.38
N ASN A 205 -1.14 9.46 -0.12
CA ASN A 205 -0.65 10.83 -0.03
C ASN A 205 -0.44 11.21 1.45
N ASP A 206 0.71 11.75 1.76
CA ASP A 206 1.05 12.29 3.09
C ASP A 206 1.92 13.54 2.96
N GLU A 207 2.49 14.02 4.08
CA GLU A 207 3.34 15.21 4.07
C GLU A 207 4.62 15.05 3.21
N THR A 208 5.08 13.82 2.99
CA THR A 208 6.30 13.54 2.21
C THR A 208 6.02 13.32 0.73
N THR A 209 4.82 12.83 0.40
CA THR A 209 4.34 12.58 -0.96
C THR A 209 2.89 13.10 -1.06
N PRO A 210 2.69 14.43 -1.06
CA PRO A 210 1.35 15.01 -0.92
C PRO A 210 0.49 14.89 -2.16
N TYR A 211 1.10 14.82 -3.34
CA TYR A 211 0.39 14.80 -4.63
C TYR A 211 1.15 13.98 -5.65
N GLU A 212 0.41 13.32 -6.54
CA GLU A 212 0.87 12.71 -7.76
C GLU A 212 0.60 13.62 -8.97
N THR A 213 1.39 13.46 -10.03
CA THR A 213 1.21 14.20 -11.26
C THR A 213 0.29 13.46 -12.23
N ASN A 214 -0.82 14.07 -12.59
CA ASN A 214 -1.65 13.58 -13.69
C ASN A 214 -1.07 13.99 -15.03
N THR A 215 -0.97 13.04 -15.95
CA THR A 215 -0.60 13.25 -17.34
C THR A 215 -1.82 13.13 -18.26
N ALA A 216 -1.67 13.49 -19.53
CA ALA A 216 -2.72 13.23 -20.51
C ALA A 216 -2.93 11.73 -20.71
N PHE A 217 -4.16 11.32 -21.01
CA PHE A 217 -4.46 9.93 -21.37
C PHE A 217 -3.62 9.44 -22.55
N PRO A 218 -3.33 8.13 -22.61
CA PRO A 218 -2.51 7.52 -23.66
C PRO A 218 -2.93 7.88 -25.07
N ILE A 219 -4.22 7.88 -25.39
CA ILE A 219 -4.70 8.24 -26.73
C ILE A 219 -4.28 9.67 -27.12
N THR A 220 -4.37 10.62 -26.20
CA THR A 220 -3.98 12.01 -26.44
C THR A 220 -2.46 12.12 -26.57
N THR A 221 -1.71 11.43 -25.71
CA THR A 221 -0.25 11.45 -25.74
C THR A 221 0.27 10.78 -27.02
N ALA A 222 -0.32 9.66 -27.44
CA ALA A 222 0.03 8.92 -28.64
C ALA A 222 -0.19 9.73 -29.93
N MET A 223 -1.24 10.57 -29.98
CA MET A 223 -1.53 11.46 -31.10
C MET A 223 -0.39 12.45 -31.42
N SER A 224 0.53 12.66 -30.51
CA SER A 224 1.74 13.47 -30.77
C SER A 224 2.70 12.82 -31.74
N PHE A 225 2.65 11.50 -31.95
CA PHE A 225 3.62 10.71 -32.71
C PHE A 225 5.08 10.95 -32.27
N ASN A 226 5.27 11.31 -30.98
CA ASN A 226 6.56 11.71 -30.41
C ASN A 226 7.07 10.71 -29.39
N ARG A 227 7.97 9.81 -29.80
CA ARG A 227 8.58 8.79 -28.93
C ARG A 227 9.30 9.37 -27.70
N SER A 228 9.93 10.53 -27.88
CA SER A 228 10.62 11.19 -26.75
C SER A 228 9.63 11.68 -25.70
N LEU A 229 8.46 12.20 -26.11
CA LEU A 229 7.39 12.57 -25.19
C LEU A 229 6.83 11.35 -24.46
N TRP A 230 6.60 10.24 -25.17
CA TRP A 230 6.09 9.01 -24.55
C TRP A 230 7.06 8.45 -23.51
N LYS A 231 8.37 8.44 -23.84
CA LYS A 231 9.42 8.03 -22.90
C LYS A 231 9.48 8.98 -21.69
N ALA A 232 9.41 10.28 -21.91
CA ALA A 232 9.43 11.26 -20.82
C ALA A 232 8.22 11.13 -19.89
N THR A 233 7.03 10.85 -20.45
CA THR A 233 5.82 10.56 -19.66
C THR A 233 6.02 9.32 -18.79
N GLY A 234 6.51 8.24 -19.37
CA GLY A 234 6.84 7.03 -18.61
C GLY A 234 7.87 7.29 -17.50
N SER A 235 8.94 8.05 -17.83
CA SER A 235 9.98 8.38 -16.84
C SER A 235 9.47 9.24 -15.68
N LEU A 236 8.58 10.20 -15.96
CA LEU A 236 7.94 10.99 -14.92
C LEU A 236 7.15 10.10 -13.95
N ILE A 237 6.24 9.28 -14.50
CA ILE A 237 5.38 8.40 -13.71
C ILE A 237 6.21 7.36 -12.94
N GLY A 238 7.20 6.74 -13.56
CA GLY A 238 8.08 5.76 -12.92
C GLY A 238 8.91 6.36 -11.79
N ARG A 239 9.38 7.60 -11.95
CA ARG A 239 10.12 8.32 -10.90
C ARG A 239 9.23 8.65 -9.71
N GLU A 240 8.02 9.12 -9.95
CA GLU A 240 7.05 9.36 -8.88
C GLU A 240 6.68 8.05 -8.18
N ALA A 241 6.39 6.98 -8.93
CA ALA A 241 6.11 5.66 -8.38
C ALA A 241 7.22 5.18 -7.43
N ARG A 242 8.48 5.39 -7.82
CA ARG A 242 9.63 5.06 -6.96
C ARG A 242 9.73 5.97 -5.74
N ALA A 243 9.46 7.26 -5.89
CA ALA A 243 9.47 8.20 -4.76
C ALA A 243 8.42 7.84 -3.71
N PHE A 244 7.19 7.55 -4.15
CA PHE A 244 6.12 7.07 -3.27
C PHE A 244 6.46 5.73 -2.61
N MET A 245 7.04 4.79 -3.37
CA MET A 245 7.50 3.52 -2.82
C MET A 245 8.58 3.73 -1.74
N ASN A 246 9.57 4.57 -1.99
CA ASN A 246 10.65 4.84 -1.04
C ASN A 246 10.13 5.53 0.23
N ALA A 247 9.09 6.35 0.12
CA ALA A 247 8.39 6.95 1.26
C ALA A 247 7.51 5.94 2.02
N GLY A 248 7.30 4.74 1.46
CA GLY A 248 6.41 3.75 2.03
C GLY A 248 4.92 4.00 1.73
N ASN A 249 4.62 4.72 0.66
CA ASN A 249 3.30 5.18 0.29
C ASN A 249 2.76 4.54 -0.99
N ALA A 250 3.51 3.62 -1.59
CA ALA A 250 3.10 2.86 -2.79
C ALA A 250 3.79 1.51 -2.84
N TRP A 251 3.22 0.61 -3.65
CA TRP A 251 3.84 -0.63 -4.07
C TRP A 251 4.72 -0.40 -5.31
N SER A 252 5.46 -1.41 -5.76
CA SER A 252 6.36 -1.26 -6.90
C SER A 252 5.80 -1.78 -8.22
N THR A 253 4.59 -2.34 -8.22
CA THR A 253 3.97 -2.97 -9.38
C THR A 253 2.81 -2.13 -9.89
N TYR A 254 2.83 -1.78 -11.18
CA TYR A 254 1.86 -0.89 -11.80
C TYR A 254 1.26 -1.51 -13.06
N TRP A 255 -0.04 -1.35 -13.26
CA TRP A 255 -0.79 -1.80 -14.43
C TRP A 255 -0.85 -0.67 -15.45
N ALA A 256 0.19 -0.59 -16.29
CA ALA A 256 0.35 0.42 -17.33
C ALA A 256 1.50 0.07 -18.28
N PRO A 257 1.45 0.57 -19.54
CA PRO A 257 0.33 1.20 -20.22
C PRO A 257 -0.70 0.18 -20.71
N VAL A 258 -1.93 0.62 -21.03
CA VAL A 258 -2.89 -0.22 -21.73
C VAL A 258 -2.45 -0.33 -23.20
N ILE A 259 -2.05 -1.54 -23.61
CA ILE A 259 -1.49 -1.81 -24.95
C ILE A 259 -2.45 -2.60 -25.85
N ASN A 260 -3.72 -2.67 -25.49
CA ASN A 260 -4.74 -3.21 -26.38
C ASN A 260 -5.18 -2.15 -27.40
N LEU A 261 -5.75 -2.59 -28.51
CA LEU A 261 -6.21 -1.70 -29.57
C LEU A 261 -7.62 -1.17 -29.30
N ALA A 262 -7.89 0.06 -29.68
CA ALA A 262 -9.22 0.63 -29.73
C ALA A 262 -9.98 0.03 -30.92
N ARG A 263 -10.72 -1.07 -30.73
CA ARG A 263 -11.43 -1.81 -31.79
C ARG A 263 -12.94 -1.57 -31.83
N GLU A 264 -13.50 -1.10 -30.73
CA GLU A 264 -14.93 -0.96 -30.55
C GLU A 264 -15.21 0.45 -30.00
N PRO A 265 -15.87 1.34 -30.76
CA PRO A 265 -16.04 2.74 -30.34
C PRO A 265 -16.87 2.92 -29.05
N ARG A 266 -17.71 1.94 -28.69
CA ARG A 266 -18.48 1.96 -27.45
C ARG A 266 -17.71 1.48 -26.23
N TRP A 267 -16.50 0.97 -26.39
CA TRP A 267 -15.67 0.53 -25.27
C TRP A 267 -15.22 1.74 -24.43
N GLY A 268 -15.63 1.80 -23.17
CA GLY A 268 -15.39 2.94 -22.29
C GLY A 268 -13.91 3.24 -22.00
N ARG A 269 -13.02 2.24 -22.18
CA ARG A 269 -11.59 2.37 -21.92
C ARG A 269 -10.75 2.70 -23.16
N ASN A 270 -11.36 3.08 -24.28
CA ASN A 270 -10.63 3.47 -25.50
C ASN A 270 -9.61 4.60 -25.23
N ILE A 271 -9.91 5.54 -24.34
CA ILE A 271 -9.03 6.65 -24.00
C ILE A 271 -7.71 6.20 -23.32
N GLU A 272 -7.69 5.03 -22.74
CA GLU A 272 -6.50 4.46 -22.09
C GLU A 272 -5.55 3.78 -23.09
N THR A 273 -5.94 3.63 -24.36
CA THR A 273 -5.13 3.00 -25.40
C THR A 273 -4.41 4.05 -26.24
N PRO A 274 -3.26 3.70 -26.86
CA PRO A 274 -2.61 4.58 -27.82
C PRO A 274 -3.38 4.82 -29.11
N GLY A 275 -4.33 3.94 -29.45
CA GLY A 275 -5.16 4.03 -30.65
C GLY A 275 -5.50 2.69 -31.28
N GLU A 276 -5.83 2.71 -32.56
CA GLU A 276 -6.29 1.56 -33.34
C GLU A 276 -5.14 0.80 -34.04
N ASP A 277 -4.00 1.47 -34.28
CA ASP A 277 -2.88 0.93 -35.03
C ASP A 277 -1.94 0.12 -34.12
N PRO A 278 -1.69 -1.18 -34.44
CA PRO A 278 -0.80 -2.01 -33.63
C PRO A 278 0.67 -1.56 -33.67
N TYR A 279 1.13 -0.95 -34.77
CA TYR A 279 2.49 -0.41 -34.84
C TYR A 279 2.66 0.79 -33.91
N LEU A 280 1.76 1.76 -33.97
CA LEU A 280 1.76 2.90 -33.06
C LEU A 280 1.71 2.45 -31.60
N THR A 281 0.84 1.49 -31.28
CA THR A 281 0.70 0.95 -29.94
C THR A 281 1.99 0.27 -29.45
N GLY A 282 2.66 -0.49 -30.32
CA GLY A 282 3.94 -1.13 -30.00
C GLY A 282 5.07 -0.13 -29.74
N GLU A 283 5.17 0.92 -30.56
CA GLU A 283 6.14 1.99 -30.40
C GLU A 283 5.90 2.82 -29.13
N TYR A 284 4.62 3.13 -28.86
CA TYR A 284 4.20 3.79 -27.62
C TYR A 284 4.57 2.95 -26.40
N ALA A 285 4.20 1.68 -26.39
CA ALA A 285 4.50 0.76 -25.29
C ALA A 285 6.01 0.69 -25.03
N THR A 286 6.81 0.51 -26.09
CA THR A 286 8.27 0.43 -25.95
C THR A 286 8.86 1.71 -25.34
N ALA A 287 8.45 2.87 -25.83
CA ALA A 287 8.96 4.15 -25.33
C ALA A 287 8.53 4.41 -23.88
N PHE A 288 7.23 4.25 -23.61
CA PHE A 288 6.67 4.47 -22.27
C PHE A 288 7.29 3.53 -21.23
N VAL A 289 7.36 2.23 -21.52
CA VAL A 289 7.91 1.22 -20.60
C VAL A 289 9.39 1.48 -20.34
N THR A 290 10.15 1.78 -21.38
CA THR A 290 11.57 2.12 -21.21
C THR A 290 11.73 3.31 -20.26
N GLY A 291 10.90 4.35 -20.42
CA GLY A 291 10.92 5.49 -19.50
C GLY A 291 10.49 5.12 -18.08
N PHE A 292 9.43 4.31 -17.96
CA PHE A 292 8.85 3.96 -16.67
C PHE A 292 9.75 3.07 -15.79
N GLU A 293 10.41 2.09 -16.39
CA GLU A 293 11.23 1.13 -15.65
C GLU A 293 12.67 1.58 -15.45
N THR A 294 13.23 2.42 -16.35
CA THR A 294 14.66 2.74 -16.38
C THR A 294 14.94 4.09 -15.76
N SER A 295 15.90 4.14 -14.81
CA SER A 295 16.46 5.41 -14.35
C SER A 295 17.48 5.94 -15.35
N GLU A 296 17.46 7.25 -15.61
CA GLU A 296 18.49 7.93 -16.41
C GLU A 296 19.83 8.04 -15.67
N ASP A 297 19.77 8.13 -14.33
CA ASP A 297 20.95 8.28 -13.48
C ASP A 297 21.68 6.94 -13.25
N ASP A 298 20.95 5.83 -13.22
CA ASP A 298 21.49 4.47 -13.08
C ASP A 298 20.66 3.47 -13.87
N PRO A 299 21.14 2.98 -15.02
CA PRO A 299 20.40 2.01 -15.84
C PRO A 299 20.12 0.66 -15.16
N LYS A 300 20.81 0.34 -14.07
CA LYS A 300 20.54 -0.86 -13.27
C LYS A 300 19.47 -0.66 -12.21
N TYR A 301 19.09 0.58 -11.96
CA TYR A 301 18.09 0.93 -10.97
C TYR A 301 16.70 0.91 -11.60
N ILE A 302 15.92 -0.09 -11.25
CA ILE A 302 14.52 -0.20 -11.69
C ILE A 302 13.69 0.81 -10.89
N GLN A 303 13.07 1.78 -11.56
CA GLN A 303 12.20 2.77 -10.91
C GLN A 303 10.95 2.11 -10.35
N ALA A 304 10.18 1.45 -11.19
CA ALA A 304 9.02 0.64 -10.82
C ALA A 304 8.84 -0.46 -11.86
N ARG A 305 7.98 -1.45 -11.58
CA ARG A 305 7.66 -2.52 -12.52
C ARG A 305 6.26 -2.36 -13.07
N ARG A 306 6.08 -2.71 -14.32
CA ARG A 306 4.77 -2.84 -14.94
C ARG A 306 4.31 -4.29 -14.99
N VAL A 307 3.01 -4.49 -15.10
CA VAL A 307 2.34 -5.75 -15.42
C VAL A 307 1.56 -5.59 -16.72
#